data_e0bc50be984cb0e1599ff57608e58a57
#
_entry.id   e0bc50be984cb0e1599ff57608e58a57
#
_cell.length_a   1.000
_cell.length_b   1.000
_cell.length_c   1.000
_cell.angle_alpha   90.00
_cell.angle_beta   90.00
_cell.angle_gamma   90.00
#
_symmetry.space_group_name_H-M   'P 1'
#
loop_
_entity.id
_entity.type
_entity.pdbx_description
1 polymer ?
#
loop_
_entity_poly.entity_id
_entity_poly.type
_entity_poly.pdbx_seq_one_letter_code
_entity_poly.pdbx_strand_id
1 'polypeptide(L)'
;MIREEINLDWVKQLNIAIRYIEDHLTGTIEYDELAKMLCCSTYQFQRMFAFMNNVPLSEYIRRRKLSLAVADIQKGERVIDVALKYGYSSPTAFSRAFQCLHGITPSEARKKGTLLKTYPPISFKLTITGTEELTYRIEERSAFEVA
;
A
#
# COMPACT_ATOMS: atom_id res chain seq x y z
N MET A 1 29.45 -10.78 3.91
CA MET A 1 28.74 -11.90 3.27
C MET A 1 27.47 -12.29 4.02
N ILE A 2 27.54 -12.74 5.25
CA ILE A 2 26.35 -13.13 6.03
C ILE A 2 25.34 -11.96 6.19
N ARG A 3 25.82 -10.74 6.42
CA ARG A 3 24.95 -9.55 6.56
C ARG A 3 24.27 -9.18 5.25
N GLU A 4 24.91 -9.40 4.11
CA GLU A 4 24.32 -9.12 2.78
C GLU A 4 23.20 -10.09 2.47
N GLU A 5 23.38 -11.37 2.76
CA GLU A 5 22.36 -12.39 2.57
C GLU A 5 21.13 -12.12 3.45
N ILE A 6 21.33 -11.76 4.72
CA ILE A 6 20.27 -11.43 5.65
C ILE A 6 19.49 -10.20 5.17
N ASN A 7 20.18 -9.17 4.69
CA ASN A 7 19.52 -7.94 4.21
C ASN A 7 18.72 -8.18 2.93
N LEU A 8 19.25 -9.00 2.01
CA LEU A 8 18.53 -9.38 0.80
C LEU A 8 17.26 -10.17 1.11
N ASP A 9 17.36 -11.13 2.05
CA ASP A 9 16.21 -11.91 2.47
C ASP A 9 15.17 -11.03 3.15
N TRP A 10 15.59 -10.07 3.95
CA TRP A 10 14.69 -9.14 4.61
C TRP A 10 13.93 -8.27 3.61
N VAL A 11 14.60 -7.74 2.59
CA VAL A 11 13.96 -6.97 1.52
C VAL A 11 12.97 -7.84 0.74
N LYS A 12 13.33 -9.09 0.46
CA LYS A 12 12.41 -10.04 -0.16
C LYS A 12 11.16 -10.25 0.71
N GLN A 13 11.34 -10.41 2.02
CA GLN A 13 10.24 -10.59 2.95
C GLN A 13 9.35 -9.35 3.02
N LEU A 14 9.93 -8.16 2.99
CA LEU A 14 9.16 -6.91 2.91
C LEU A 14 8.28 -6.87 1.65
N ASN A 15 8.83 -7.23 0.51
CA ASN A 15 8.09 -7.25 -0.75
C ASN A 15 7.01 -8.34 -0.76
N ILE A 16 7.26 -9.47 -0.11
CA ILE A 16 6.25 -10.52 0.08
C ILE A 16 5.11 -9.99 0.96
N ALA A 17 5.43 -9.26 2.02
CA ALA A 17 4.43 -8.65 2.89
C ALA A 17 3.56 -7.64 2.13
N ILE A 18 4.16 -6.80 1.28
CA ILE A 18 3.42 -5.87 0.42
C ILE A 18 2.51 -6.63 -0.54
N ARG A 19 2.99 -7.71 -1.13
CA ARG A 19 2.16 -8.55 -2.02
C ARG A 19 0.98 -9.17 -1.27
N TYR A 20 1.20 -9.62 -0.05
CA TYR A 20 0.11 -10.11 0.81
C TYR A 20 -0.96 -9.03 1.02
N ILE A 21 -0.55 -7.81 1.31
CA ILE A 21 -1.47 -6.67 1.45
C ILE A 21 -2.28 -6.48 0.16
N GLU A 22 -1.60 -6.45 -0.99
CA GLU A 22 -2.25 -6.24 -2.28
C GLU A 22 -3.26 -7.34 -2.60
N ASP A 23 -2.94 -8.58 -2.27
CA ASP A 23 -3.83 -9.72 -2.50
C ASP A 23 -5.05 -9.73 -1.58
N HIS A 24 -5.00 -9.00 -0.47
CA HIS A 24 -6.05 -8.97 0.55
C HIS A 24 -6.76 -7.62 0.68
N LEU A 25 -6.60 -6.73 -0.29
CA LEU A 25 -7.25 -5.41 -0.25
C LEU A 25 -8.77 -5.50 -0.29
N THR A 26 -9.33 -6.56 -0.87
CA THR A 26 -10.77 -6.81 -0.90
C THR A 26 -11.24 -7.75 0.22
N GLY A 27 -10.32 -8.18 1.08
CA GLY A 27 -10.62 -9.07 2.19
C GLY A 27 -10.11 -8.52 3.51
N THR A 28 -9.70 -9.41 4.38
CA THR A 28 -9.13 -9.05 5.68
C THR A 28 -7.62 -9.13 5.63
N ILE A 29 -6.96 -8.08 6.08
CA ILE A 29 -5.50 -8.04 6.22
C ILE A 29 -5.17 -8.32 7.68
N GLU A 30 -4.54 -9.46 7.92
CA GLU A 30 -4.14 -9.87 9.26
C GLU A 30 -2.73 -9.34 9.55
N TYR A 31 -2.64 -8.36 10.43
CA TYR A 31 -1.36 -7.74 10.78
C TYR A 31 -0.40 -8.72 11.45
N ASP A 32 -0.94 -9.71 12.17
CA ASP A 32 -0.12 -10.75 12.78
C ASP A 32 0.59 -11.62 11.73
N GLU A 33 -0.07 -11.90 10.63
CA GLU A 33 0.53 -12.64 9.52
C GLU A 33 1.65 -11.85 8.87
N LEU A 34 1.45 -10.53 8.69
CA LEU A 34 2.50 -9.65 8.18
C LEU A 34 3.73 -9.64 9.08
N ALA A 35 3.50 -9.54 10.38
CA ALA A 35 4.58 -9.53 11.37
C ALA A 35 5.34 -10.86 11.37
N LYS A 36 4.65 -11.99 11.24
CA LYS A 36 5.28 -13.31 11.14
C LYS A 36 6.20 -13.44 9.93
N MET A 37 5.81 -12.87 8.80
CA MET A 37 6.64 -12.89 7.58
C MET A 37 7.99 -12.21 7.79
N LEU A 38 8.08 -11.28 8.73
CA LEU A 38 9.28 -10.52 9.03
C LEU A 38 9.91 -10.90 10.38
N CYS A 39 9.41 -11.96 11.01
CA CYS A 39 9.89 -12.44 12.30
C CYS A 39 9.93 -11.35 13.38
N CYS A 40 8.90 -10.51 13.43
CA CYS A 40 8.80 -9.40 14.38
C CYS A 40 7.40 -9.33 14.97
N SER A 41 7.19 -8.42 15.93
CA SER A 41 5.86 -8.15 16.46
C SER A 41 5.07 -7.23 15.53
N THR A 42 3.75 -7.25 15.66
CA THR A 42 2.86 -6.36 14.93
C THR A 42 3.23 -4.89 15.15
N TYR A 43 3.55 -4.54 16.40
CA TYR A 43 3.98 -3.18 16.75
C TYR A 43 5.27 -2.78 16.05
N GLN A 44 6.27 -3.65 16.07
CA GLN A 44 7.55 -3.42 15.40
C GLN A 44 7.37 -3.26 13.90
N PHE A 45 6.55 -4.11 13.29
CA PHE A 45 6.27 -4.03 11.85
C PHE A 45 5.63 -2.68 11.49
N GLN A 46 4.61 -2.26 12.24
CA GLN A 46 3.93 -0.99 11.96
C GLN A 46 4.87 0.22 12.13
N ARG A 47 5.71 0.21 13.17
CA ARG A 47 6.70 1.27 13.38
C ARG A 47 7.72 1.33 12.26
N MET A 48 8.25 0.18 11.87
CA MET A 48 9.22 0.07 10.78
C MET A 48 8.62 0.55 9.47
N PHE A 49 7.39 0.12 9.16
CA PHE A 49 6.69 0.52 7.96
C PHE A 49 6.52 2.05 7.90
N ALA A 50 6.01 2.64 8.99
CA ALA A 50 5.81 4.09 9.06
C ALA A 50 7.12 4.87 8.92
N PHE A 51 8.19 4.36 9.50
CA PHE A 51 9.51 4.98 9.39
C PHE A 51 10.02 4.97 7.94
N MET A 52 9.87 3.83 7.25
CA MET A 52 10.37 3.69 5.88
C MET A 52 9.54 4.45 4.85
N ASN A 53 8.23 4.53 5.07
CA ASN A 53 7.29 5.06 4.07
C ASN A 53 6.74 6.45 4.40
N ASN A 54 7.06 6.98 5.56
CA ASN A 54 6.54 8.26 6.07
C ASN A 54 5.02 8.31 6.21
N VAL A 55 4.35 7.18 6.14
CA VAL A 55 2.92 7.03 6.39
C VAL A 55 2.66 5.76 7.18
N PRO A 56 1.66 5.74 8.05
CA PRO A 56 1.27 4.52 8.76
C PRO A 56 0.79 3.43 7.78
N LEU A 57 0.94 2.18 8.19
CA LEU A 57 0.47 1.04 7.40
C LEU A 57 -1.02 1.15 7.05
N SER A 58 -1.84 1.55 8.02
CA SER A 58 -3.28 1.75 7.80
C SER A 58 -3.57 2.78 6.71
N GLU A 59 -2.79 3.85 6.66
CA GLU A 59 -2.93 4.88 5.62
C GLU A 59 -2.53 4.35 4.25
N TYR A 60 -1.45 3.59 4.17
CA TYR A 60 -1.05 2.94 2.93
C TYR A 60 -2.15 2.01 2.40
N ILE A 61 -2.70 1.17 3.27
CA ILE A 61 -3.79 0.26 2.90
C ILE A 61 -5.01 1.05 2.42
N ARG A 62 -5.38 2.11 3.12
CA ARG A 62 -6.49 2.98 2.75
C ARG A 62 -6.28 3.58 1.36
N ARG A 63 -5.10 4.13 1.10
CA ARG A 63 -4.75 4.72 -0.20
C ARG A 63 -4.85 3.71 -1.33
N ARG A 64 -4.38 2.49 -1.08
CA ARG A 64 -4.45 1.43 -2.09
C ARG A 64 -5.89 1.01 -2.39
N LYS A 65 -6.69 0.81 -1.36
CA LYS A 65 -8.11 0.47 -1.53
C LYS A 65 -8.86 1.53 -2.33
N LEU A 66 -8.70 2.78 -1.95
CA LEU A 66 -9.38 3.89 -2.62
C LEU A 66 -8.85 4.13 -4.04
N SER A 67 -7.59 3.83 -4.29
CA SER A 67 -7.03 3.91 -5.65
C SER A 67 -7.62 2.85 -6.57
N LEU A 68 -7.74 1.61 -6.08
CA LEU A 68 -8.42 0.54 -6.85
C LEU A 68 -9.91 0.83 -7.05
N ALA A 69 -10.54 1.45 -6.06
CA ALA A 69 -11.95 1.81 -6.14
C ALA A 69 -12.24 2.79 -7.28
N VAL A 70 -11.29 3.65 -7.64
CA VAL A 70 -11.45 4.56 -8.79
C VAL A 70 -11.78 3.77 -10.06
N ALA A 71 -11.00 2.72 -10.33
CA ALA A 71 -11.21 1.89 -11.53
C ALA A 71 -12.57 1.22 -11.50
N ASP A 72 -12.98 0.69 -10.34
CA ASP A 72 -14.27 0.02 -10.19
C ASP A 72 -15.44 1.01 -10.42
N ILE A 73 -15.36 2.22 -9.86
CA ILE A 73 -16.36 3.27 -10.04
C ILE A 73 -16.44 3.69 -11.52
N GLN A 74 -15.28 3.85 -12.16
CA GLN A 74 -15.24 4.27 -13.58
C GLN A 74 -15.72 3.19 -14.54
N LYS A 75 -15.64 1.90 -14.12
CA LYS A 75 -16.24 0.80 -14.87
C LYS A 75 -17.76 0.73 -14.75
N GLY A 76 -18.35 1.52 -13.87
CA GLY A 76 -19.80 1.58 -13.68
C GLY A 76 -20.32 0.75 -12.53
N GLU A 77 -19.48 0.20 -11.67
CA GLU A 77 -19.91 -0.52 -10.48
C GLU A 77 -20.65 0.42 -9.53
N ARG A 78 -21.66 -0.10 -8.82
CA ARG A 78 -22.42 0.72 -7.88
C ARG A 78 -21.57 1.07 -6.68
N VAL A 79 -21.74 2.29 -6.17
CA VAL A 79 -20.98 2.78 -5.01
C VAL A 79 -21.13 1.86 -3.80
N ILE A 80 -22.36 1.36 -3.55
CA ILE A 80 -22.60 0.46 -2.44
C ILE A 80 -21.79 -0.86 -2.56
N ASP A 81 -21.71 -1.39 -3.76
CA ASP A 81 -20.95 -2.63 -4.01
C ASP A 81 -19.45 -2.42 -3.85
N VAL A 82 -18.95 -1.30 -4.34
CA VAL A 82 -17.54 -0.93 -4.21
C VAL A 82 -17.19 -0.69 -2.73
N ALA A 83 -18.05 -0.01 -2.00
CA ALA A 83 -17.86 0.22 -0.57
C ALA A 83 -17.72 -1.11 0.20
N LEU A 84 -18.63 -2.04 -0.05
CA LEU A 84 -18.59 -3.36 0.59
C LEU A 84 -17.35 -4.16 0.18
N LYS A 85 -16.98 -4.11 -1.09
CA LYS A 85 -15.82 -4.80 -1.65
C LYS A 85 -14.53 -4.44 -0.90
N TYR A 86 -14.36 -3.17 -0.53
CA TYR A 86 -13.17 -2.69 0.16
C TYR A 86 -13.35 -2.58 1.67
N GLY A 87 -14.39 -3.22 2.22
CA GLY A 87 -14.56 -3.38 3.67
C GLY A 87 -15.14 -2.19 4.39
N TYR A 88 -15.76 -1.25 3.69
CA TYR A 88 -16.45 -0.13 4.33
C TYR A 88 -17.83 -0.56 4.83
N SER A 89 -18.19 -0.10 6.03
CA SER A 89 -19.44 -0.48 6.68
C SER A 89 -20.68 0.15 6.03
N SER A 90 -20.49 1.25 5.30
CA SER A 90 -21.59 1.95 4.63
C SER A 90 -21.10 2.72 3.41
N PRO A 91 -21.98 2.99 2.44
CA PRO A 91 -21.63 3.86 1.31
C PRO A 91 -21.21 5.26 1.75
N THR A 92 -21.80 5.78 2.83
CA THR A 92 -21.45 7.09 3.39
C THR A 92 -20.00 7.12 3.89
N ALA A 93 -19.59 6.11 4.65
CA ALA A 93 -18.21 6.00 5.15
C ALA A 93 -17.21 5.91 3.98
N PHE A 94 -17.55 5.11 2.98
CA PHE A 94 -16.73 4.99 1.77
C PHE A 94 -16.65 6.33 1.02
N SER A 95 -17.76 6.99 0.79
CA SER A 95 -17.82 8.26 0.05
C SER A 95 -17.02 9.36 0.73
N ARG A 96 -17.06 9.41 2.06
CA ARG A 96 -16.27 10.36 2.85
C ARG A 96 -14.77 10.11 2.68
N ALA A 97 -14.36 8.85 2.81
CA ALA A 97 -12.96 8.48 2.63
C ALA A 97 -12.49 8.75 1.21
N PHE A 98 -13.30 8.42 0.23
CA PHE A 98 -13.03 8.65 -1.19
C PHE A 98 -12.84 10.15 -1.47
N GLN A 99 -13.78 10.97 -1.01
CA GLN A 99 -13.72 12.41 -1.21
C GLN A 99 -12.53 13.05 -0.48
N CYS A 100 -12.24 12.57 0.72
CA CYS A 100 -11.08 13.04 1.47
C CYS A 100 -9.78 12.80 0.73
N LEU A 101 -9.64 11.64 0.08
CA LEU A 101 -8.42 11.30 -0.65
C LEU A 101 -8.35 11.94 -2.03
N HIS A 102 -9.44 11.87 -2.78
CA HIS A 102 -9.46 12.28 -4.20
C HIS A 102 -9.96 13.69 -4.44
N GLY A 103 -10.58 14.32 -3.44
CA GLY A 103 -11.13 15.69 -3.57
C GLY A 103 -12.48 15.77 -4.26
N ILE A 104 -13.00 14.66 -4.80
CA ILE A 104 -14.31 14.59 -5.45
C ILE A 104 -15.09 13.38 -4.96
N THR A 105 -16.40 13.38 -5.17
CA THR A 105 -17.25 12.26 -4.78
C THR A 105 -17.12 11.10 -5.77
N PRO A 106 -17.46 9.86 -5.35
CA PRO A 106 -17.50 8.73 -6.28
C PRO A 106 -18.39 8.97 -7.50
N SER A 107 -19.51 9.65 -7.31
CA SER A 107 -20.44 9.98 -8.42
C SER A 107 -19.77 10.90 -9.44
N GLU A 108 -19.01 11.89 -8.98
CA GLU A 108 -18.24 12.77 -9.87
C GLU A 108 -17.13 12.03 -10.57
N ALA A 109 -16.47 11.10 -9.88
CA ALA A 109 -15.39 10.28 -10.44
C ALA A 109 -15.86 9.35 -11.55
N ARG A 110 -17.14 9.02 -11.59
CA ARG A 110 -17.75 8.15 -12.61
C ARG A 110 -17.76 8.76 -13.99
N LYS A 111 -17.69 10.08 -14.09
CA LYS A 111 -17.71 10.79 -15.37
C LYS A 111 -16.47 10.42 -16.20
N LYS A 112 -16.67 10.13 -17.49
CA LYS A 112 -15.58 9.83 -18.41
C LYS A 112 -14.62 10.99 -18.51
N GLY A 113 -13.33 10.67 -18.52
CA GLY A 113 -12.26 11.67 -18.66
C GLY A 113 -11.87 12.35 -17.35
N THR A 114 -12.50 11.99 -16.23
CA THR A 114 -12.07 12.49 -14.92
C THR A 114 -10.72 11.85 -14.55
N LEU A 115 -9.72 12.70 -14.37
CA LEU A 115 -8.39 12.27 -13.94
C LEU A 115 -8.27 12.38 -12.43
N LEU A 116 -7.91 11.30 -11.78
CA LEU A 116 -7.74 11.24 -10.33
C LEU A 116 -6.33 10.80 -9.97
N LYS A 117 -5.83 11.38 -8.90
CA LYS A 117 -4.58 10.94 -8.31
C LYS A 117 -4.80 9.58 -7.65
N THR A 118 -4.00 8.59 -8.04
CA THR A 118 -4.02 7.27 -7.44
C THR A 118 -2.66 6.94 -6.85
N TYR A 119 -2.65 6.01 -5.90
CA TYR A 119 -1.43 5.56 -5.24
C TYR A 119 -1.14 4.13 -5.68
N PRO A 120 -0.04 3.90 -6.40
CA PRO A 120 0.35 2.56 -6.81
C PRO A 120 0.91 1.76 -5.65
N PRO A 121 1.03 0.43 -5.79
CA PRO A 121 1.70 -0.38 -4.79
C PRO A 121 3.18 0.02 -4.69
N ILE A 122 3.72 -0.07 -3.49
CA ILE A 122 5.14 0.19 -3.24
C ILE A 122 5.94 -1.11 -3.39
N SER A 123 7.23 -0.94 -3.64
CA SER A 123 8.20 -2.02 -3.58
C SER A 123 9.48 -1.52 -2.93
N PHE A 124 10.22 -2.43 -2.34
CA PHE A 124 11.47 -2.11 -1.67
C PHE A 124 12.64 -2.65 -2.47
N LYS A 125 13.71 -1.88 -2.51
CA LYS A 125 14.95 -2.23 -3.18
C LYS A 125 16.12 -1.92 -2.24
N LEU A 126 17.02 -2.86 -2.09
CA LEU A 126 18.25 -2.64 -1.37
C LEU A 126 19.31 -2.10 -2.32
N THR A 127 19.85 -0.94 -2.01
CA THR A 127 20.98 -0.37 -2.74
C THR A 127 22.18 -0.31 -1.79
N ILE A 128 23.29 -0.90 -2.22
CA ILE A 128 24.54 -0.86 -1.47
C ILE A 128 25.38 0.25 -2.09
N THR A 129 25.76 1.23 -1.27
CA THR A 129 26.61 2.33 -1.68
C THR A 129 27.80 2.43 -0.75
N GLY A 130 28.93 2.85 -1.27
CA GLY A 130 30.14 3.04 -0.50
C GLY A 130 31.38 2.67 -1.29
N THR A 131 32.52 3.13 -0.83
CA THR A 131 33.83 2.83 -1.42
C THR A 131 34.62 1.90 -0.52
N GLU A 132 34.98 2.32 0.66
CA GLU A 132 35.72 1.51 1.62
C GLU A 132 34.82 0.96 2.72
N GLU A 133 33.78 1.69 3.09
CA GLU A 133 32.76 1.25 4.02
C GLU A 133 31.47 0.98 3.30
N LEU A 134 30.93 -0.22 3.49
CA LEU A 134 29.63 -0.55 2.90
C LEU A 134 28.52 0.05 3.74
N THR A 135 27.74 0.93 3.10
CA THR A 135 26.53 1.46 3.69
C THR A 135 25.33 0.85 2.98
N TYR A 136 24.28 0.57 3.75
CA TYR A 136 23.06 -0.02 3.24
C TYR A 136 21.93 0.99 3.30
N ARG A 137 21.22 1.12 2.20
CA ARG A 137 20.07 1.99 2.10
C ARG A 137 18.91 1.23 1.49
N ILE A 138 17.74 1.29 2.14
CA ILE A 138 16.51 0.77 1.59
C ILE A 138 15.79 1.92 0.90
N GLU A 139 15.52 1.74 -0.39
CA GLU A 139 14.82 2.74 -1.19
C GLU A 139 13.38 2.28 -1.42
N GLU A 140 12.43 3.19 -1.17
CA GLU A 140 11.04 2.99 -1.50
C GLU A 140 10.80 3.49 -2.92
N ARG A 141 10.16 2.64 -3.74
CA ARG A 141 9.79 3.03 -5.10
C ARG A 141 8.33 2.69 -5.38
N SER A 142 7.64 3.64 -6.00
CA SER A 142 6.33 3.42 -6.58
C SER A 142 6.48 2.60 -7.87
N ALA A 143 5.47 1.77 -8.18
CA ALA A 143 5.45 1.00 -9.42
C ALA A 143 5.43 1.88 -10.69
N PHE A 144 5.09 3.16 -10.54
CA PHE A 144 5.05 4.13 -11.65
C PHE A 144 6.25 5.05 -11.68
N GLU A 145 7.17 4.95 -10.74
CA GLU A 145 8.40 5.72 -10.81
C GLU A 145 9.32 5.13 -11.86
N VAL A 146 9.66 5.96 -12.84
CA VAL A 146 10.67 5.65 -13.84
C VAL A 146 11.97 6.28 -13.36
N ALA A 147 12.91 5.43 -13.10
CA ALA A 147 14.22 5.86 -12.61
C ALA A 147 14.95 6.71 -13.65
#